data_c0cec37a337b8ed0b98520ae4c5df1a2
#
_entry.id   c0cec37a337b8ed0b98520ae4c5df1a2
#
_cell.length_a   1.000
_cell.length_b   1.000
_cell.length_c   1.000
_cell.angle_alpha   90.00
_cell.angle_beta   90.00
_cell.angle_gamma   90.00
#
_symmetry.space_group_name_H-M   'P 1'
#
loop_
_entity.id
_entity.type
_entity.pdbx_description
1 polymer ?
#
loop_
_entity_poly.entity_id
_entity_poly.type
_entity_poly.pdbx_seq_one_letter_code
_entity_poly.pdbx_strand_id
1 'polypeptide(L)'
;MSTTLGVPRPDQASYMLRAAASDAGRAYKQRLLELLDVRAGHTVLDVGCGPGTDLPALAERAGDTGAVIGVDRDPAMLARARSRTAELRRVEIREGDAHALPVESGTVDRARTDRVLMHVTEPLDVLGELRRATRPGARIGLAEPDWDTLIVDSEDLETSRAFTRFTTEEVVRNATVGRGLARLAGRAGLRVEAVDATTPVFRDFQEADHTLGLGRNLRKAIDGGHIDRARGRDWFAGLAQGPFYASFTLISVVCSR
;
A
#
# COMPACT_ATOMS: atom_id res chain seq x y z
N MET A 1 21.19 28.62 -15.15
CA MET A 1 19.98 28.08 -15.77
C MET A 1 19.15 27.42 -14.66
N SER A 2 17.98 27.95 -14.36
CA SER A 2 17.13 27.53 -13.24
C SER A 2 16.43 26.23 -13.61
N THR A 3 16.86 25.11 -13.04
CA THR A 3 16.17 23.83 -13.18
C THR A 3 14.93 23.87 -12.30
N THR A 4 13.81 24.22 -12.88
CA THR A 4 12.50 24.29 -12.23
C THR A 4 12.12 22.87 -11.82
N LEU A 5 12.11 22.60 -10.50
CA LEU A 5 11.59 21.39 -9.88
C LEU A 5 10.05 21.33 -9.97
N GLY A 6 9.53 21.50 -11.16
CA GLY A 6 8.09 21.55 -11.44
C GLY A 6 7.64 20.31 -12.18
N VAL A 7 7.73 19.12 -11.56
CA VAL A 7 6.99 17.97 -12.06
C VAL A 7 5.55 18.11 -11.54
N PRO A 8 4.52 18.11 -12.43
CA PRO A 8 3.13 18.10 -12.00
C PRO A 8 2.92 16.92 -11.02
N ARG A 9 2.08 17.11 -10.00
CA ARG A 9 1.68 16.00 -9.12
C ARG A 9 1.17 14.87 -10.02
N PRO A 10 1.81 13.69 -10.04
CA PRO A 10 1.18 12.56 -10.68
C PRO A 10 -0.15 12.36 -9.97
N ASP A 11 -1.20 12.22 -10.74
CA ASP A 11 -2.48 11.78 -10.25
C ASP A 11 -2.25 10.53 -9.35
N GLN A 12 -2.72 10.59 -8.12
CA GLN A 12 -2.50 9.56 -7.11
C GLN A 12 -2.87 8.16 -7.63
N ALA A 13 -3.93 8.06 -8.43
CA ALA A 13 -4.32 6.81 -9.05
C ALA A 13 -3.31 6.31 -10.09
N SER A 14 -2.73 7.20 -10.89
CA SER A 14 -1.68 6.84 -11.86
C SER A 14 -0.42 6.30 -11.17
N TYR A 15 -0.09 6.82 -9.99
CA TYR A 15 0.94 6.25 -9.12
C TYR A 15 0.59 4.82 -8.66
N MET A 16 -0.61 4.63 -8.10
CA MET A 16 -1.08 3.32 -7.62
C MET A 16 -1.10 2.27 -8.74
N LEU A 17 -1.53 2.67 -9.94
CA LEU A 17 -1.56 1.81 -11.12
C LEU A 17 -0.15 1.33 -11.52
N ARG A 18 0.83 2.23 -11.57
CA ARG A 18 2.22 1.88 -11.91
C ARG A 18 2.87 1.00 -10.86
N ALA A 19 2.73 1.36 -9.59
CA ALA A 19 3.26 0.55 -8.49
C ALA A 19 2.68 -0.88 -8.49
N ALA A 20 1.38 -1.02 -8.79
CA ALA A 20 0.73 -2.32 -8.94
C ALA A 20 1.22 -3.09 -10.20
N ALA A 21 1.58 -2.37 -11.26
CA ALA A 21 2.04 -2.95 -12.52
C ALA A 21 3.55 -3.25 -12.55
N SER A 22 4.33 -2.86 -11.55
CA SER A 22 5.74 -3.25 -11.44
C SER A 22 5.88 -4.75 -11.16
N ASP A 23 7.03 -5.35 -11.53
CA ASP A 23 7.27 -6.79 -11.28
C ASP A 23 7.16 -7.13 -9.79
N ALA A 24 7.76 -6.32 -8.94
CA ALA A 24 7.66 -6.49 -7.49
C ALA A 24 6.22 -6.31 -6.99
N GLY A 25 5.48 -5.34 -7.54
CA GLY A 25 4.08 -5.11 -7.22
C GLY A 25 3.21 -6.31 -7.57
N ARG A 26 3.38 -6.87 -8.76
CA ARG A 26 2.67 -8.07 -9.18
C ARG A 26 3.01 -9.28 -8.32
N ALA A 27 4.30 -9.49 -8.04
CA ALA A 27 4.77 -10.67 -7.31
C ALA A 27 4.19 -10.75 -5.88
N TYR A 28 4.28 -9.66 -5.09
CA TYR A 28 3.72 -9.72 -3.73
C TYR A 28 2.19 -9.82 -3.71
N LYS A 29 1.51 -9.13 -4.64
CA LYS A 29 0.04 -9.20 -4.76
C LYS A 29 -0.42 -10.60 -5.11
N GLN A 30 0.22 -11.24 -6.08
CA GLN A 30 -0.07 -12.61 -6.45
C GLN A 30 0.16 -13.55 -5.24
N ARG A 31 1.29 -13.39 -4.55
CA ARG A 31 1.61 -14.18 -3.36
C ARG A 31 0.58 -13.99 -2.25
N LEU A 32 0.17 -12.74 -1.98
CA LEU A 32 -0.89 -12.46 -1.00
C LEU A 32 -2.22 -13.12 -1.39
N LEU A 33 -2.60 -13.06 -2.66
CA LEU A 33 -3.83 -13.70 -3.16
C LEU A 33 -3.79 -15.24 -3.06
N GLU A 34 -2.63 -15.85 -3.29
CA GLU A 34 -2.44 -17.30 -3.09
C GLU A 34 -2.63 -17.69 -1.61
N LEU A 35 -1.99 -16.94 -0.70
CA LEU A 35 -2.11 -17.18 0.73
C LEU A 35 -3.52 -16.89 1.26
N LEU A 36 -4.20 -15.91 0.70
CA LEU A 36 -5.59 -15.58 1.04
C LEU A 36 -6.55 -16.71 0.64
N ASP A 37 -6.18 -17.53 -0.34
CA ASP A 37 -6.94 -18.70 -0.80
C ASP A 37 -8.40 -18.36 -1.15
N VAL A 38 -8.56 -17.36 -2.03
CA VAL A 38 -9.88 -17.01 -2.59
C VAL A 38 -10.34 -18.15 -3.50
N ARG A 39 -11.57 -18.61 -3.32
CA ARG A 39 -12.19 -19.73 -4.07
C ARG A 39 -13.53 -19.31 -4.66
N ALA A 40 -13.97 -20.05 -5.67
CA ALA A 40 -15.30 -19.87 -6.24
C ALA A 40 -16.40 -19.92 -5.17
N GLY A 41 -17.32 -18.98 -5.25
CA GLY A 41 -18.41 -18.82 -4.29
C GLY A 41 -18.08 -17.94 -3.07
N HIS A 42 -16.83 -17.53 -2.87
CA HIS A 42 -16.48 -16.65 -1.75
C HIS A 42 -16.99 -15.22 -1.96
N THR A 43 -17.44 -14.62 -0.85
CA THR A 43 -17.60 -13.16 -0.73
C THR A 43 -16.27 -12.57 -0.26
N VAL A 44 -15.68 -11.70 -1.08
CA VAL A 44 -14.35 -11.10 -0.85
C VAL A 44 -14.49 -9.60 -0.60
N LEU A 45 -13.84 -9.08 0.44
CA LEU A 45 -13.79 -7.66 0.78
C LEU A 45 -12.40 -7.09 0.55
N ASP A 46 -12.30 -6.02 -0.22
CA ASP A 46 -11.07 -5.24 -0.44
C ASP A 46 -11.22 -3.86 0.19
N VAL A 47 -10.58 -3.63 1.34
CA VAL A 47 -10.64 -2.38 2.10
C VAL A 47 -9.53 -1.44 1.65
N GLY A 48 -9.91 -0.21 1.27
CA GLY A 48 -9.01 0.74 0.60
C GLY A 48 -8.71 0.30 -0.83
N CYS A 49 -9.73 -0.12 -1.57
CA CYS A 49 -9.57 -0.68 -2.92
C CYS A 49 -8.98 0.30 -3.94
N GLY A 50 -8.91 1.61 -3.59
CA GLY A 50 -8.38 2.65 -4.45
C GLY A 50 -9.04 2.66 -5.83
N PRO A 51 -8.26 2.75 -6.93
CA PRO A 51 -8.81 2.74 -8.30
C PRO A 51 -9.20 1.34 -8.78
N GLY A 52 -9.33 0.36 -7.89
CA GLY A 52 -9.81 -0.99 -8.17
C GLY A 52 -8.81 -1.89 -8.92
N THR A 53 -7.51 -1.72 -8.71
CA THR A 53 -6.46 -2.48 -9.42
C THR A 53 -6.56 -3.99 -9.22
N ASP A 54 -6.94 -4.42 -8.04
CA ASP A 54 -6.93 -5.83 -7.65
C ASP A 54 -8.30 -6.49 -7.76
N LEU A 55 -9.38 -5.70 -7.89
CA LEU A 55 -10.75 -6.19 -7.96
C LEU A 55 -11.00 -7.20 -9.09
N PRO A 56 -10.44 -7.02 -10.32
CA PRO A 56 -10.60 -8.02 -11.37
C PRO A 56 -10.01 -9.38 -11.01
N ALA A 57 -8.81 -9.43 -10.42
CA ALA A 57 -8.17 -10.68 -10.02
C ALA A 57 -8.92 -11.36 -8.86
N LEU A 58 -9.50 -10.58 -7.94
CA LEU A 58 -10.36 -11.10 -6.88
C LEU A 58 -11.65 -11.67 -7.45
N ALA A 59 -12.29 -10.98 -8.42
CA ALA A 59 -13.52 -11.43 -9.07
C ALA A 59 -13.30 -12.72 -9.88
N GLU A 60 -12.21 -12.82 -10.60
CA GLU A 60 -11.82 -14.03 -11.33
C GLU A 60 -11.73 -15.24 -10.40
N ARG A 61 -11.07 -15.11 -9.25
CA ARG A 61 -10.93 -16.19 -8.26
C ARG A 61 -12.23 -16.51 -7.54
N ALA A 62 -13.06 -15.51 -7.23
CA ALA A 62 -14.38 -15.71 -6.62
C ALA A 62 -15.37 -16.38 -7.58
N GLY A 63 -15.14 -16.27 -8.89
CA GLY A 63 -15.94 -16.90 -9.94
C GLY A 63 -17.39 -16.41 -10.00
N ASP A 64 -18.18 -17.03 -10.85
CA ASP A 64 -19.55 -16.60 -11.14
C ASP A 64 -20.54 -16.70 -9.98
N THR A 65 -20.21 -17.46 -8.95
CA THR A 65 -21.04 -17.67 -7.75
C THR A 65 -20.58 -16.84 -6.55
N GLY A 66 -19.38 -16.25 -6.61
CA GLY A 66 -18.84 -15.40 -5.58
C GLY A 66 -19.23 -13.93 -5.75
N ALA A 67 -18.74 -13.09 -4.86
CA ALA A 67 -18.92 -11.64 -4.91
C ALA A 67 -17.67 -10.91 -4.42
N VAL A 68 -17.42 -9.70 -4.92
CA VAL A 68 -16.32 -8.85 -4.47
C VAL A 68 -16.89 -7.49 -4.05
N ILE A 69 -16.53 -7.02 -2.88
CA ILE A 69 -16.90 -5.71 -2.34
C ILE A 69 -15.62 -4.90 -2.21
N GLY A 70 -15.50 -3.83 -3.00
CA GLY A 70 -14.44 -2.83 -2.85
C GLY A 70 -14.94 -1.67 -2.01
N VAL A 71 -14.19 -1.30 -0.97
CA VAL A 71 -14.50 -0.14 -0.12
C VAL A 71 -13.36 0.86 -0.18
N ASP A 72 -13.67 2.12 -0.42
CA ASP A 72 -12.74 3.24 -0.31
C ASP A 72 -13.49 4.50 0.16
N ARG A 73 -12.76 5.47 0.74
CA ARG A 73 -13.33 6.74 1.19
C ARG A 73 -13.21 7.86 0.15
N ASP A 74 -12.38 7.69 -0.87
CA ASP A 74 -12.10 8.72 -1.87
C ASP A 74 -13.03 8.57 -3.08
N PRO A 75 -13.97 9.52 -3.32
CA PRO A 75 -14.91 9.46 -4.42
C PRO A 75 -14.23 9.38 -5.81
N ALA A 76 -13.04 9.99 -5.98
CA ALA A 76 -12.32 9.94 -7.24
C ALA A 76 -11.74 8.54 -7.50
N MET A 77 -11.28 7.86 -6.46
CA MET A 77 -10.84 6.46 -6.54
C MET A 77 -12.01 5.53 -6.84
N LEU A 78 -13.14 5.72 -6.13
CA LEU A 78 -14.36 4.94 -6.35
C LEU A 78 -14.90 5.08 -7.79
N ALA A 79 -14.88 6.28 -8.35
CA ALA A 79 -15.29 6.50 -9.76
C ALA A 79 -14.42 5.67 -10.72
N ARG A 80 -13.11 5.62 -10.50
CA ARG A 80 -12.19 4.82 -11.31
C ARG A 80 -12.37 3.32 -11.09
N ALA A 81 -12.58 2.90 -9.84
CA ALA A 81 -12.87 1.51 -9.51
C ALA A 81 -14.15 1.04 -10.23
N ARG A 82 -15.23 1.82 -10.18
CA ARG A 82 -16.48 1.53 -10.91
C ARG A 82 -16.26 1.42 -12.41
N SER A 83 -15.52 2.36 -13.01
CA SER A 83 -15.19 2.30 -14.44
C SER A 83 -14.39 1.04 -14.81
N ARG A 84 -13.42 0.66 -13.97
CA ARG A 84 -12.58 -0.53 -14.19
C ARG A 84 -13.34 -1.83 -14.07
N THR A 85 -14.35 -1.88 -13.23
CA THR A 85 -15.13 -3.08 -12.92
C THR A 85 -16.51 -3.11 -13.57
N ALA A 86 -16.81 -2.17 -14.49
CA ALA A 86 -18.12 -2.00 -15.11
C ALA A 86 -18.68 -3.28 -15.76
N GLU A 87 -17.79 -4.10 -16.35
CA GLU A 87 -18.15 -5.37 -16.99
C GLU A 87 -18.23 -6.55 -16.00
N LEU A 88 -17.85 -6.35 -14.73
CA LEU A 88 -17.79 -7.41 -13.73
C LEU A 88 -19.07 -7.44 -12.90
N ARG A 89 -19.98 -8.35 -13.20
CA ARG A 89 -21.36 -8.38 -12.66
C ARG A 89 -21.46 -8.52 -11.13
N ARG A 90 -20.43 -9.07 -10.47
CA ARG A 90 -20.44 -9.38 -9.03
C ARG A 90 -19.42 -8.58 -8.24
N VAL A 91 -19.03 -7.41 -8.77
CA VAL A 91 -18.19 -6.46 -8.08
C VAL A 91 -19.03 -5.26 -7.67
N GLU A 92 -19.09 -5.00 -6.38
CA GLU A 92 -19.77 -3.85 -5.81
C GLU A 92 -18.75 -2.87 -5.23
N ILE A 93 -18.93 -1.59 -5.53
CA ILE A 93 -18.04 -0.52 -5.05
C ILE A 93 -18.82 0.36 -4.09
N ARG A 94 -18.41 0.37 -2.82
CA ARG A 94 -19.03 1.12 -1.73
C ARG A 94 -18.12 2.24 -1.25
N GLU A 95 -18.69 3.39 -0.96
CA GLU A 95 -18.03 4.44 -0.19
C GLU A 95 -18.10 4.08 1.29
N GLY A 96 -16.96 4.20 2.00
CA GLY A 96 -16.91 3.92 3.42
C GLY A 96 -15.54 4.17 4.04
N ASP A 97 -15.56 4.36 5.37
CA ASP A 97 -14.35 4.45 6.18
C ASP A 97 -13.93 3.05 6.63
N ALA A 98 -12.61 2.79 6.61
CA ALA A 98 -12.05 1.53 7.07
C ALA A 98 -12.32 1.26 8.57
N HIS A 99 -12.54 2.31 9.37
CA HIS A 99 -12.90 2.20 10.79
C HIS A 99 -14.38 1.88 11.03
N ALA A 100 -15.23 1.96 9.99
CA ALA A 100 -16.67 1.69 10.07
C ALA A 100 -17.14 1.13 8.71
N LEU A 101 -16.80 -0.12 8.43
CA LEU A 101 -17.05 -0.74 7.13
C LEU A 101 -18.54 -0.87 6.83
N PRO A 102 -19.01 -0.47 5.64
CA PRO A 102 -20.41 -0.60 5.21
C PRO A 102 -20.74 -2.05 4.80
N VAL A 103 -20.40 -2.99 5.67
CA VAL A 103 -20.54 -4.43 5.47
C VAL A 103 -21.11 -5.06 6.75
N GLU A 104 -22.07 -5.96 6.61
CA GLU A 104 -22.66 -6.68 7.73
C GLU A 104 -21.66 -7.63 8.40
N SER A 105 -21.85 -7.82 9.72
CA SER A 105 -20.97 -8.68 10.51
C SER A 105 -21.06 -10.14 10.06
N GLY A 106 -19.91 -10.79 9.90
CA GLY A 106 -19.83 -12.23 9.64
C GLY A 106 -20.31 -12.65 8.26
N THR A 107 -20.30 -11.77 7.25
CA THR A 107 -20.77 -12.07 5.89
C THR A 107 -19.65 -12.35 4.89
N VAL A 108 -18.40 -12.03 5.22
CA VAL A 108 -17.25 -12.07 4.31
C VAL A 108 -16.41 -13.34 4.55
N ASP A 109 -16.06 -14.05 3.47
CA ASP A 109 -15.20 -15.23 3.50
C ASP A 109 -13.72 -14.89 3.50
N ARG A 110 -13.35 -13.85 2.74
CA ARG A 110 -11.97 -13.37 2.57
C ARG A 110 -11.97 -11.85 2.62
N ALA A 111 -11.07 -11.27 3.40
CA ALA A 111 -10.89 -9.84 3.42
C ALA A 111 -9.41 -9.49 3.19
N ARG A 112 -9.17 -8.31 2.64
CA ARG A 112 -7.80 -7.80 2.53
C ARG A 112 -7.74 -6.29 2.70
N THR A 113 -6.55 -5.81 3.01
CA THR A 113 -6.15 -4.42 2.91
C THR A 113 -4.69 -4.33 2.46
N ASP A 114 -4.38 -3.39 1.56
CA ASP A 114 -3.07 -3.24 0.94
C ASP A 114 -2.69 -1.76 0.91
N ARG A 115 -1.68 -1.38 1.69
CA ARG A 115 -1.17 -0.01 1.86
C ARG A 115 -2.23 0.99 2.31
N VAL A 116 -3.02 0.59 3.29
CA VAL A 116 -4.08 1.38 3.91
C VAL A 116 -3.75 1.73 5.35
N LEU A 117 -3.26 0.73 6.13
CA LEU A 117 -3.01 0.91 7.55
C LEU A 117 -1.93 1.96 7.83
N MET A 118 -1.02 2.19 6.89
CA MET A 118 -0.04 3.27 6.97
C MET A 118 -0.67 4.68 6.98
N HIS A 119 -1.92 4.83 6.55
CA HIS A 119 -2.60 6.11 6.41
C HIS A 119 -3.70 6.37 7.45
N VAL A 120 -4.25 5.32 8.07
CA VAL A 120 -5.37 5.44 9.02
C VAL A 120 -4.92 5.97 10.38
N THR A 121 -5.86 6.49 11.17
CA THR A 121 -5.57 6.98 12.53
C THR A 121 -5.30 5.84 13.49
N GLU A 122 -6.18 4.84 13.53
CA GLU A 122 -6.15 3.72 14.46
C GLU A 122 -6.15 2.37 13.70
N PRO A 123 -4.96 1.84 13.35
CA PRO A 123 -4.86 0.57 12.62
C PRO A 123 -5.54 -0.61 13.33
N LEU A 124 -5.56 -0.61 14.66
CA LEU A 124 -6.19 -1.68 15.44
C LEU A 124 -7.71 -1.72 15.25
N ASP A 125 -8.35 -0.56 15.16
CA ASP A 125 -9.80 -0.47 14.95
C ASP A 125 -10.18 -0.98 13.56
N VAL A 126 -9.35 -0.68 12.54
CA VAL A 126 -9.55 -1.24 11.19
C VAL A 126 -9.44 -2.77 11.19
N LEU A 127 -8.48 -3.33 11.93
CA LEU A 127 -8.40 -4.80 12.10
C LEU A 127 -9.60 -5.37 12.85
N GLY A 128 -10.14 -4.63 13.82
CA GLY A 128 -11.40 -4.95 14.52
C GLY A 128 -12.58 -5.02 13.55
N GLU A 129 -12.69 -4.05 12.64
CA GLU A 129 -13.72 -4.01 11.60
C GLU A 129 -13.57 -5.15 10.57
N LEU A 130 -12.34 -5.44 10.12
CA LEU A 130 -12.07 -6.61 9.28
C LEU A 130 -12.49 -7.92 9.98
N ARG A 131 -12.15 -8.04 11.26
CA ARG A 131 -12.58 -9.19 12.07
C ARG A 131 -14.10 -9.23 12.21
N ARG A 132 -14.79 -8.12 12.43
CA ARG A 132 -16.26 -8.04 12.54
C ARG A 132 -16.93 -8.49 11.25
N ALA A 133 -16.48 -7.96 10.11
CA ALA A 133 -17.07 -8.23 8.79
C ALA A 133 -16.86 -9.68 8.33
N THR A 134 -15.74 -10.30 8.69
CA THR A 134 -15.43 -11.67 8.28
C THR A 134 -16.16 -12.71 9.15
N ARG A 135 -16.48 -13.87 8.59
CA ARG A 135 -17.07 -15.01 9.31
C ARG A 135 -16.00 -15.84 10.06
N PRO A 136 -16.38 -16.65 11.05
CA PRO A 136 -15.43 -17.58 11.67
C PRO A 136 -14.75 -18.49 10.62
N GLY A 137 -13.43 -18.65 10.72
CA GLY A 137 -12.62 -19.41 9.76
C GLY A 137 -12.27 -18.65 8.48
N ALA A 138 -12.71 -17.40 8.31
CA ALA A 138 -12.30 -16.55 7.20
C ALA A 138 -10.81 -16.21 7.29
N ARG A 139 -10.19 -15.92 6.13
CA ARG A 139 -8.83 -15.39 6.05
C ARG A 139 -8.83 -13.89 5.77
N ILE A 140 -7.88 -13.20 6.38
CA ILE A 140 -7.65 -11.76 6.23
C ILE A 140 -6.20 -11.58 5.80
N GLY A 141 -5.99 -10.95 4.64
CA GLY A 141 -4.68 -10.59 4.10
C GLY A 141 -4.37 -9.11 4.34
N LEU A 142 -3.19 -8.85 4.88
CA LEU A 142 -2.69 -7.51 5.17
C LEU A 142 -1.38 -7.32 4.43
N ALA A 143 -1.17 -6.18 3.76
CA ALA A 143 0.11 -5.86 3.13
C ALA A 143 0.45 -4.39 3.35
N GLU A 144 1.59 -4.12 3.99
CA GLU A 144 2.02 -2.76 4.31
C GLU A 144 3.55 -2.60 4.17
N PRO A 145 4.03 -1.47 3.68
CA PRO A 145 5.44 -1.16 3.69
C PRO A 145 5.93 -0.87 5.11
N ASP A 146 7.20 -1.12 5.30
CA ASP A 146 7.96 -0.62 6.44
C ASP A 146 8.94 0.44 5.93
N TRP A 147 8.55 1.70 6.03
CA TRP A 147 9.31 2.82 5.47
C TRP A 147 10.64 3.09 6.19
N ASP A 148 10.81 2.60 7.41
CA ASP A 148 12.09 2.68 8.12
C ASP A 148 13.16 1.75 7.51
N THR A 149 12.76 0.87 6.59
CA THR A 149 13.65 0.03 5.79
C THR A 149 13.98 0.63 4.41
N LEU A 150 13.56 1.88 4.15
CA LEU A 150 13.87 2.55 2.89
C LEU A 150 15.37 2.80 2.79
N ILE A 151 15.97 2.23 1.77
CA ILE A 151 17.39 2.40 1.41
C ILE A 151 17.45 3.16 0.08
N VAL A 152 18.25 4.23 0.04
CA VAL A 152 18.63 4.93 -1.19
C VAL A 152 20.14 4.95 -1.23
N ASP A 153 20.71 4.31 -2.23
CA ASP A 153 22.18 4.30 -2.43
C ASP A 153 22.69 5.65 -2.86
N SER A 154 23.76 6.11 -2.23
CA SER A 154 24.41 7.38 -2.50
C SER A 154 25.78 7.43 -1.80
N GLU A 155 26.73 8.15 -2.33
CA GLU A 155 27.99 8.46 -1.64
C GLU A 155 27.76 9.25 -0.33
N ASP A 156 26.70 10.08 -0.28
CA ASP A 156 26.26 10.77 0.94
C ASP A 156 25.23 9.94 1.72
N LEU A 157 25.72 8.90 2.39
CA LEU A 157 24.89 8.03 3.24
C LEU A 157 24.20 8.77 4.40
N GLU A 158 24.75 9.88 4.86
CA GLU A 158 24.14 10.65 5.96
C GLU A 158 22.86 11.32 5.48
N THR A 159 22.88 11.93 4.28
CA THR A 159 21.68 12.52 3.68
C THR A 159 20.66 11.44 3.32
N SER A 160 21.08 10.28 2.79
CA SER A 160 20.18 9.14 2.56
C SER A 160 19.47 8.70 3.84
N ARG A 161 20.20 8.57 4.95
CA ARG A 161 19.61 8.20 6.26
C ARG A 161 18.71 9.30 6.83
N ALA A 162 19.09 10.57 6.67
CA ALA A 162 18.26 11.69 7.09
C ALA A 162 16.95 11.74 6.30
N PHE A 163 17.00 11.46 5.01
CA PHE A 163 15.81 11.36 4.15
C PHE A 163 14.87 10.22 4.58
N THR A 164 15.42 9.02 4.86
CA THR A 164 14.64 7.88 5.37
C THR A 164 13.99 8.22 6.71
N ARG A 165 14.75 8.81 7.63
CA ARG A 165 14.24 9.24 8.94
C ARG A 165 13.11 10.25 8.77
N PHE A 166 13.30 11.29 7.97
CA PHE A 166 12.26 12.27 7.67
C PHE A 166 11.00 11.65 7.08
N THR A 167 11.16 10.70 6.15
CA THR A 167 10.02 9.98 5.55
C THR A 167 9.25 9.20 6.61
N THR A 168 9.95 8.57 7.55
CA THR A 168 9.38 7.74 8.62
C THR A 168 8.69 8.59 9.68
N GLU A 169 9.30 9.71 10.08
CA GLU A 169 8.82 10.52 11.22
C GLU A 169 7.79 11.56 10.80
N GLU A 170 7.91 12.15 9.59
CA GLU A 170 7.15 13.35 9.20
C GLU A 170 6.22 13.14 7.99
N VAL A 171 6.46 12.13 7.16
CA VAL A 171 5.70 12.00 5.91
C VAL A 171 4.60 10.95 6.00
N VAL A 172 4.88 9.81 6.60
CA VAL A 172 3.97 8.67 6.66
C VAL A 172 3.48 8.46 8.10
N ARG A 173 2.18 8.55 8.32
CA ARG A 173 1.56 8.47 9.66
C ARG A 173 1.99 7.22 10.44
N ASN A 174 1.82 6.04 9.87
CA ASN A 174 2.18 4.77 10.50
C ASN A 174 3.29 4.10 9.68
N ALA A 175 4.42 4.78 9.57
CA ALA A 175 5.50 4.40 8.66
C ALA A 175 6.09 2.99 8.90
N THR A 176 6.02 2.50 10.13
CA THR A 176 6.54 1.18 10.54
C THR A 176 5.44 0.15 10.79
N VAL A 177 4.21 0.40 10.31
CA VAL A 177 3.08 -0.50 10.54
C VAL A 177 3.32 -1.89 9.95
N GLY A 178 4.08 -1.97 8.83
CA GLY A 178 4.41 -3.24 8.20
C GLY A 178 5.03 -4.26 9.16
N ARG A 179 6.12 -3.89 9.87
CA ARG A 179 6.76 -4.77 10.87
C ARG A 179 5.84 -5.09 12.06
N GLY A 180 4.84 -4.26 12.30
CA GLY A 180 3.86 -4.40 13.38
C GLY A 180 2.65 -5.26 13.05
N LEU A 181 2.43 -5.67 11.78
CA LEU A 181 1.19 -6.32 11.34
C LEU A 181 0.85 -7.58 12.15
N ALA A 182 1.81 -8.49 12.36
CA ALA A 182 1.56 -9.73 13.10
C ALA A 182 1.15 -9.43 14.57
N ARG A 183 1.81 -8.45 15.22
CA ARG A 183 1.46 -8.02 16.57
C ARG A 183 0.09 -7.36 16.65
N LEU A 184 -0.25 -6.51 15.67
CA LEU A 184 -1.55 -5.85 15.59
C LEU A 184 -2.67 -6.88 15.34
N ALA A 185 -2.45 -7.84 14.45
CA ALA A 185 -3.37 -8.94 14.19
C ALA A 185 -3.68 -9.73 15.47
N GLY A 186 -2.65 -10.12 16.23
CA GLY A 186 -2.83 -10.80 17.52
C GLY A 186 -3.63 -9.96 18.52
N ARG A 187 -3.37 -8.65 18.62
CA ARG A 187 -4.14 -7.73 19.48
C ARG A 187 -5.61 -7.59 19.04
N ALA A 188 -5.89 -7.69 17.75
CA ALA A 188 -7.25 -7.70 17.21
C ALA A 188 -7.97 -9.05 17.42
N GLY A 189 -7.32 -10.04 18.04
CA GLY A 189 -7.87 -11.39 18.24
C GLY A 189 -7.90 -12.23 16.97
N LEU A 190 -6.98 -11.96 16.05
CA LEU A 190 -6.75 -12.76 14.84
C LEU A 190 -5.56 -13.70 15.05
N ARG A 191 -5.62 -14.90 14.47
CA ARG A 191 -4.53 -15.87 14.49
C ARG A 191 -3.68 -15.70 13.22
N VAL A 192 -2.39 -15.41 13.37
CA VAL A 192 -1.44 -15.28 12.27
C VAL A 192 -1.15 -16.67 11.69
N GLU A 193 -1.36 -16.84 10.38
CA GLU A 193 -1.13 -18.08 9.63
C GLU A 193 0.15 -18.02 8.82
N ALA A 194 0.46 -16.85 8.24
CA ALA A 194 1.65 -16.65 7.43
C ALA A 194 2.15 -15.22 7.55
N VAL A 195 3.46 -15.08 7.50
CA VAL A 195 4.16 -13.79 7.35
C VAL A 195 5.12 -13.93 6.19
N ASP A 196 5.10 -12.98 5.28
CA ASP A 196 5.98 -12.92 4.11
C ASP A 196 6.56 -11.50 4.00
N ALA A 197 7.74 -11.38 3.40
CA ALA A 197 8.40 -10.12 3.20
C ALA A 197 8.98 -10.06 1.79
N THR A 198 8.71 -8.96 1.08
CA THR A 198 9.21 -8.72 -0.27
C THR A 198 9.97 -7.41 -0.26
N THR A 199 11.07 -7.36 -1.00
CA THR A 199 11.87 -6.14 -1.16
C THR A 199 11.75 -5.62 -2.59
N PRO A 200 10.83 -4.68 -2.89
CA PRO A 200 10.81 -3.98 -4.17
C PRO A 200 12.13 -3.23 -4.39
N VAL A 201 12.76 -3.45 -5.53
CA VAL A 201 14.02 -2.82 -5.92
C VAL A 201 13.77 -1.89 -7.09
N PHE A 202 14.24 -0.65 -6.96
CA PHE A 202 14.23 0.38 -8.00
C PHE A 202 15.64 0.55 -8.55
N ARG A 203 15.78 0.41 -9.85
CA ARG A 203 17.05 0.59 -10.57
C ARG A 203 17.02 1.78 -11.54
N ASP A 204 15.89 2.43 -11.64
CA ASP A 204 15.67 3.65 -12.40
C ASP A 204 15.29 4.79 -11.46
N PHE A 205 16.03 5.91 -11.54
CA PHE A 205 15.82 7.07 -10.68
C PHE A 205 14.46 7.70 -10.90
N GLN A 206 14.00 7.82 -12.15
CA GLN A 206 12.74 8.48 -12.47
C GLN A 206 11.55 7.65 -11.97
N GLU A 207 11.61 6.33 -12.13
CA GLU A 207 10.63 5.40 -11.58
C GLU A 207 10.59 5.51 -10.05
N ALA A 208 11.76 5.51 -9.41
CA ALA A 208 11.87 5.64 -7.95
C ALA A 208 11.36 7.00 -7.44
N ASP A 209 11.79 8.10 -8.05
CA ASP A 209 11.31 9.43 -7.66
C ASP A 209 9.78 9.53 -7.79
N HIS A 210 9.27 9.00 -8.88
CA HIS A 210 7.84 8.96 -9.12
C HIS A 210 7.10 8.11 -8.07
N THR A 211 7.66 6.94 -7.72
CA THR A 211 7.02 5.96 -6.82
C THR A 211 7.23 6.30 -5.35
N LEU A 212 8.43 6.67 -4.95
CA LEU A 212 8.80 6.96 -3.57
C LEU A 212 8.64 8.45 -3.22
N GLY A 213 8.51 9.31 -4.25
CA GLY A 213 8.38 10.75 -4.07
C GLY A 213 9.65 11.40 -3.56
N LEU A 214 10.82 10.94 -4.03
CA LEU A 214 12.12 11.37 -3.52
C LEU A 214 12.27 12.89 -3.54
N GLY A 215 12.08 13.53 -4.69
CA GLY A 215 12.22 14.99 -4.82
C GLY A 215 11.14 15.76 -4.07
N ARG A 216 9.91 15.24 -4.00
CA ARG A 216 8.83 15.87 -3.23
C ARG A 216 9.11 15.85 -1.73
N ASN A 217 9.52 14.70 -1.20
CA ASN A 217 9.79 14.53 0.22
C ASN A 217 11.09 15.23 0.62
N LEU A 218 12.10 15.23 -0.25
CA LEU A 218 13.32 16.01 -0.04
C LEU A 218 13.03 17.50 0.11
N ARG A 219 12.19 18.09 -0.77
CA ARG A 219 11.79 19.50 -0.62
C ARG A 219 11.17 19.78 0.73
N LYS A 220 10.26 18.92 1.18
CA LYS A 220 9.66 19.05 2.52
C LYS A 220 10.70 18.94 3.63
N ALA A 221 11.66 18.02 3.51
CA ALA A 221 12.76 17.86 4.48
C ALA A 221 13.66 19.10 4.55
N ILE A 222 13.97 19.69 3.41
CA ILE A 222 14.75 20.94 3.33
C ILE A 222 13.97 22.11 3.92
N ASP A 223 12.71 22.27 3.53
CA ASP A 223 11.86 23.39 4.00
C ASP A 223 11.56 23.27 5.50
N GLY A 224 11.51 22.06 6.04
CA GLY A 224 11.40 21.77 7.48
C GLY A 224 12.72 21.82 8.25
N GLY A 225 13.87 22.06 7.59
CA GLY A 225 15.18 22.13 8.27
C GLY A 225 15.80 20.78 8.67
N HIS A 226 15.23 19.65 8.19
CA HIS A 226 15.74 18.32 8.48
C HIS A 226 16.98 17.94 7.64
N ILE A 227 17.12 18.58 6.48
CA ILE A 227 18.26 18.38 5.57
C ILE A 227 18.73 19.76 5.09
N ASP A 228 20.05 19.98 5.12
CA ASP A 228 20.65 21.22 4.56
C ASP A 228 20.29 21.36 3.08
N ARG A 229 19.98 22.60 2.67
CA ARG A 229 19.51 22.90 1.32
C ARG A 229 20.54 22.58 0.23
N ALA A 230 21.80 22.95 0.43
CA ALA A 230 22.84 22.72 -0.56
C ALA A 230 23.13 21.23 -0.67
N ARG A 231 23.34 20.58 0.47
CA ARG A 231 23.63 19.16 0.59
C ARG A 231 22.49 18.29 0.01
N GLY A 232 21.23 18.61 0.34
CA GLY A 232 20.07 17.89 -0.19
C GLY A 232 19.94 18.01 -1.71
N ARG A 233 20.22 19.18 -2.29
CA ARG A 233 20.23 19.38 -3.75
C ARG A 233 21.33 18.58 -4.44
N ASP A 234 22.53 18.59 -3.87
CA ASP A 234 23.68 17.84 -4.41
C ASP A 234 23.42 16.34 -4.34
N TRP A 235 22.88 15.86 -3.20
CA TRP A 235 22.45 14.47 -3.05
C TRP A 235 21.44 14.07 -4.13
N PHE A 236 20.37 14.83 -4.32
CA PHE A 236 19.33 14.53 -5.30
C PHE A 236 19.84 14.58 -6.75
N ALA A 237 20.70 15.55 -7.06
CA ALA A 237 21.33 15.65 -8.37
C ALA A 237 22.24 14.44 -8.65
N GLY A 238 22.97 13.96 -7.63
CA GLY A 238 23.80 12.78 -7.71
C GLY A 238 23.01 11.49 -7.98
N LEU A 239 21.81 11.35 -7.40
CA LEU A 239 20.95 10.17 -7.64
C LEU A 239 20.56 9.99 -9.11
N ALA A 240 20.50 11.07 -9.89
CA ALA A 240 20.17 11.04 -11.31
C ALA A 240 21.39 10.71 -12.21
N GLN A 241 22.59 10.59 -11.62
CA GLN A 241 23.84 10.38 -12.35
C GLN A 241 24.40 8.99 -12.10
N GLY A 242 24.31 8.10 -13.08
CA GLY A 242 24.88 6.76 -13.01
C GLY A 242 23.88 5.68 -12.55
N PRO A 243 24.38 4.53 -12.08
CA PRO A 243 23.54 3.45 -11.59
C PRO A 243 22.76 3.88 -10.36
N PHE A 244 21.46 3.65 -10.36
CA PHE A 244 20.58 3.96 -9.24
C PHE A 244 20.13 2.69 -8.50
N TYR A 245 20.02 2.78 -7.18
CA TYR A 245 19.44 1.76 -6.35
C TYR A 245 18.61 2.37 -5.22
N ALA A 246 17.39 1.91 -5.08
CA ALA A 246 16.58 2.11 -3.88
C ALA A 246 15.73 0.87 -3.60
N SER A 247 15.42 0.62 -2.34
CA SER A 247 14.56 -0.49 -1.92
C SER A 247 13.89 -0.20 -0.59
N PHE A 248 12.81 -0.92 -0.31
CA PHE A 248 12.17 -0.96 1.01
C PHE A 248 11.57 -2.35 1.23
N THR A 249 11.19 -2.68 2.47
CA THR A 249 10.50 -3.94 2.76
C THR A 249 8.99 -3.72 2.78
N LEU A 250 8.28 -4.53 2.01
CA LEU A 250 6.83 -4.69 2.09
C LEU A 250 6.53 -6.00 2.80
N ILE A 251 5.74 -5.93 3.87
CA ILE A 251 5.41 -7.07 4.72
C ILE A 251 3.96 -7.45 4.48
N SER A 252 3.74 -8.73 4.23
CA SER A 252 2.42 -9.32 4.06
C SER A 252 2.14 -10.30 5.20
N VAL A 253 0.95 -10.22 5.77
CA VAL A 253 0.49 -11.13 6.83
C VAL A 253 -0.87 -11.69 6.45
N VAL A 254 -1.03 -12.99 6.56
CA VAL A 254 -2.35 -13.63 6.45
C VAL A 254 -2.76 -14.18 7.80
N CYS A 255 -3.97 -13.84 8.20
CA CYS A 255 -4.56 -14.21 9.46
C CYS A 255 -5.85 -15.01 9.25
N SER A 256 -6.26 -15.77 10.25
CA SER A 256 -7.61 -16.34 10.37
C SER A 256 -8.37 -15.71 11.53
N ARG A 257 -9.70 -15.64 11.36
CA ARG A 257 -10.63 -15.26 12.43
C ARG A 257 -11.00 -16.44 13.29
#